data_1fbb52a07358767d426353333ee2f01d
#
_entry.id   1fbb52a07358767d426353333ee2f01d
#
_cell.length_a   1.000
_cell.length_b   1.000
_cell.length_c   1.000
_cell.angle_alpha   90.00
_cell.angle_beta   90.00
_cell.angle_gamma   90.00
#
_symmetry.space_group_name_H-M   'P 1'
#
loop_
_entity.id
_entity.type
_entity.pdbx_description
1 polymer ?
#
loop_
_entity_poly.entity_id
_entity_poly.type
_entity_poly.pdbx_seq_one_letter_code
_entity_poly.pdbx_strand_id
1 'polypeptide(L)'
;MTSSALAKEYPFSGHKLNIEGLNYHYLDEGNGDPVVMVHGNPSWSFYYRNLVLALRNRYRCIVPDHIGCGFSDKPGDDRYDYTLPRRVDDLEQLLEHLGLTQNITLVVHDWGGMIGMAYAGRHPERIRRLVILNTRAFPLPAAKPFPLGLKICRDTQLGTLLVRGLNAFSRGASWVGCKQNPMSAELRKLYQLPYDSWKNRIATLRFVQDIPLAPGDRNYELINRVAEGINQFRSLPMLILWGEKDFVFDRHFLEEWRRRFPEAEVHSYPDAGHYILEDMKDEVVPIIAEFLGRTE
;
A
#
# COMPACT_ATOMS: atom_id res chain seq x y z
N MET A 1 -0.80 -20.91 -18.95
CA MET A 1 -0.02 -21.06 -17.71
C MET A 1 -0.31 -19.91 -16.71
N THR A 2 -0.28 -18.64 -17.12
CA THR A 2 -0.50 -17.48 -16.20
C THR A 2 -1.91 -17.45 -15.58
N SER A 3 -2.95 -17.82 -16.32
CA SER A 3 -4.34 -17.83 -15.83
C SER A 3 -4.57 -18.87 -14.74
N SER A 4 -4.01 -20.08 -14.89
CA SER A 4 -4.14 -21.15 -13.88
C SER A 4 -3.33 -20.84 -12.61
N ALA A 5 -2.13 -20.25 -12.76
CA ALA A 5 -1.32 -19.85 -11.62
C ALA A 5 -1.97 -18.70 -10.84
N LEU A 6 -2.54 -17.71 -11.55
CA LEU A 6 -3.26 -16.63 -10.90
C LEU A 6 -4.49 -17.15 -10.14
N ALA A 7 -5.31 -18.00 -10.75
CA ALA A 7 -6.51 -18.54 -10.09
C ALA A 7 -6.18 -19.34 -8.81
N LYS A 8 -5.01 -19.99 -8.76
CA LYS A 8 -4.53 -20.69 -7.56
C LYS A 8 -4.12 -19.73 -6.46
N GLU A 9 -3.35 -18.71 -6.79
CA GLU A 9 -2.78 -17.75 -5.83
C GLU A 9 -3.76 -16.62 -5.45
N TYR A 10 -4.76 -16.36 -6.28
CA TYR A 10 -5.70 -15.25 -6.14
C TYR A 10 -7.14 -15.72 -6.44
N PRO A 11 -7.71 -16.59 -5.56
CA PRO A 11 -9.03 -17.20 -5.76
C PRO A 11 -10.17 -16.28 -5.30
N PHE A 12 -10.20 -15.05 -5.80
CA PHE A 12 -11.19 -14.03 -5.43
C PHE A 12 -11.98 -13.57 -6.63
N SER A 13 -13.24 -13.18 -6.35
CA SER A 13 -14.10 -12.49 -7.31
C SER A 13 -13.96 -10.99 -7.11
N GLY A 14 -13.38 -10.29 -8.09
CA GLY A 14 -13.24 -8.84 -8.02
C GLY A 14 -14.54 -8.11 -8.32
N HIS A 15 -14.72 -6.96 -7.68
CA HIS A 15 -15.80 -6.02 -7.91
C HIS A 15 -15.30 -4.76 -8.61
N LYS A 16 -16.20 -3.93 -9.12
CA LYS A 16 -15.85 -2.66 -9.77
C LYS A 16 -16.80 -1.56 -9.32
N LEU A 17 -16.25 -0.46 -8.88
CA LEU A 17 -16.95 0.80 -8.71
C LEU A 17 -16.64 1.70 -9.91
N ASN A 18 -17.66 2.30 -10.51
CA ASN A 18 -17.44 3.32 -11.53
C ASN A 18 -17.21 4.68 -10.85
N ILE A 19 -16.00 5.22 -11.00
CA ILE A 19 -15.63 6.55 -10.54
C ILE A 19 -15.37 7.42 -11.78
N GLU A 20 -16.28 8.34 -12.09
CA GLU A 20 -16.16 9.27 -13.23
C GLU A 20 -15.85 8.58 -14.57
N GLY A 21 -16.50 7.43 -14.82
CA GLY A 21 -16.31 6.65 -16.04
C GLY A 21 -15.08 5.75 -16.05
N LEU A 22 -14.39 5.59 -14.92
CA LEU A 22 -13.29 4.66 -14.73
C LEU A 22 -13.70 3.52 -13.79
N ASN A 23 -13.31 2.30 -14.12
CA ASN A 23 -13.54 1.13 -13.28
C ASN A 23 -12.46 1.07 -12.20
N TYR A 24 -12.86 1.25 -10.94
CA TYR A 24 -12.04 1.07 -9.76
C TYR A 24 -12.29 -0.35 -9.23
N HIS A 25 -11.30 -1.23 -9.39
CA HIS A 25 -11.40 -2.62 -8.96
C HIS A 25 -11.14 -2.75 -7.46
N TYR A 26 -11.87 -3.65 -6.80
CA TYR A 26 -11.62 -4.00 -5.40
C TYR A 26 -12.05 -5.43 -5.09
N LEU A 27 -11.47 -6.00 -4.04
CA LEU A 27 -11.97 -7.20 -3.38
C LEU A 27 -12.93 -6.80 -2.26
N ASP A 28 -13.98 -7.60 -2.07
CA ASP A 28 -14.92 -7.54 -0.94
C ASP A 28 -15.21 -8.98 -0.51
N GLU A 29 -14.43 -9.47 0.44
CA GLU A 29 -14.41 -10.89 0.83
C GLU A 29 -14.73 -11.04 2.31
N GLY A 30 -15.67 -11.95 2.61
CA GLY A 30 -16.08 -12.26 3.99
C GLY A 30 -17.16 -11.33 4.53
N ASN A 31 -17.39 -11.42 5.85
CA ASN A 31 -18.41 -10.66 6.58
C ASN A 31 -17.89 -10.29 7.97
N GLY A 32 -18.47 -9.28 8.60
CA GLY A 32 -18.07 -8.78 9.93
C GLY A 32 -17.48 -7.40 9.88
N ASP A 33 -16.67 -7.04 10.88
CA ASP A 33 -16.01 -5.74 10.95
C ASP A 33 -15.07 -5.53 9.76
N PRO A 34 -15.04 -4.33 9.16
CA PRO A 34 -14.27 -4.08 7.96
C PRO A 34 -12.77 -3.99 8.22
N VAL A 35 -12.00 -4.72 7.41
CA VAL A 35 -10.54 -4.62 7.30
C VAL A 35 -10.19 -4.08 5.93
N VAL A 36 -9.84 -2.80 5.86
CA VAL A 36 -9.48 -2.09 4.63
C VAL A 36 -7.98 -2.14 4.45
N MET A 37 -7.52 -2.76 3.35
CA MET A 37 -6.10 -3.01 3.09
C MET A 37 -5.64 -2.19 1.89
N VAL A 38 -4.82 -1.16 2.12
CA VAL A 38 -4.41 -0.19 1.11
C VAL A 38 -2.98 -0.46 0.66
N HIS A 39 -2.83 -0.86 -0.60
CA HIS A 39 -1.54 -1.18 -1.19
C HIS A 39 -0.77 0.06 -1.67
N GLY A 40 0.49 -0.15 -2.03
CA GLY A 40 1.34 0.88 -2.60
C GLY A 40 1.83 0.59 -4.02
N ASN A 41 3.03 1.06 -4.35
CA ASN A 41 3.61 1.01 -5.69
C ASN A 41 4.91 0.17 -5.70
N PRO A 42 5.06 -0.81 -6.57
CA PRO A 42 4.21 -1.22 -7.68
C PRO A 42 3.34 -2.46 -7.35
N SER A 43 2.93 -2.62 -6.10
CA SER A 43 2.02 -3.70 -5.72
C SER A 43 0.58 -3.42 -6.18
N TRP A 44 -0.32 -4.35 -5.92
CA TRP A 44 -1.74 -4.30 -6.17
C TRP A 44 -2.45 -5.22 -5.16
N SER A 45 -3.76 -5.38 -5.20
CA SER A 45 -4.53 -6.18 -4.22
C SER A 45 -3.97 -7.59 -4.00
N PHE A 46 -3.24 -8.14 -4.96
CA PHE A 46 -2.52 -9.41 -4.86
C PHE A 46 -1.58 -9.49 -3.66
N TYR A 47 -0.99 -8.36 -3.24
CA TYR A 47 -0.11 -8.30 -2.08
C TYR A 47 -0.79 -8.77 -0.79
N TYR A 48 -2.08 -8.49 -0.66
CA TYR A 48 -2.86 -8.82 0.52
C TYR A 48 -3.56 -10.19 0.47
N ARG A 49 -3.42 -10.96 -0.63
CA ARG A 49 -4.17 -12.20 -0.84
C ARG A 49 -4.09 -13.21 0.33
N ASN A 50 -2.89 -13.40 0.90
CA ASN A 50 -2.69 -14.32 2.02
C ASN A 50 -3.40 -13.82 3.29
N LEU A 51 -3.39 -12.52 3.53
CA LEU A 51 -4.08 -11.90 4.66
C LEU A 51 -5.60 -11.97 4.48
N VAL A 52 -6.11 -11.74 3.27
CA VAL A 52 -7.55 -11.91 2.95
C VAL A 52 -7.99 -13.35 3.23
N LEU A 53 -7.23 -14.35 2.76
CA LEU A 53 -7.55 -15.76 2.99
C LEU A 53 -7.59 -16.12 4.49
N ALA A 54 -6.71 -15.52 5.29
CA ALA A 54 -6.66 -15.75 6.73
C ALA A 54 -7.81 -15.06 7.50
N LEU A 55 -8.27 -13.90 7.03
CA LEU A 55 -9.21 -13.06 7.77
C LEU A 55 -10.68 -13.19 7.33
N ARG A 56 -10.96 -13.54 6.07
CA ARG A 56 -12.31 -13.48 5.47
C ARG A 56 -13.38 -14.31 6.17
N ASN A 57 -12.99 -15.28 7.01
CA ASN A 57 -13.96 -16.09 7.77
C ASN A 57 -14.53 -15.36 9.00
N ARG A 58 -13.91 -14.23 9.41
CA ARG A 58 -14.30 -13.44 10.60
C ARG A 58 -14.49 -11.95 10.32
N TYR A 59 -13.87 -11.45 9.27
CA TYR A 59 -13.84 -10.03 8.91
C TYR A 59 -14.26 -9.82 7.46
N ARG A 60 -14.79 -8.63 7.16
CA ARG A 60 -15.04 -8.19 5.78
C ARG A 60 -13.78 -7.50 5.24
N CYS A 61 -13.06 -8.17 4.36
CA CYS A 61 -11.79 -7.73 3.79
C CYS A 61 -12.04 -6.90 2.52
N ILE A 62 -11.70 -5.61 2.55
CA ILE A 62 -11.80 -4.70 1.40
C ILE A 62 -10.40 -4.36 0.92
N VAL A 63 -10.12 -4.67 -0.34
CA VAL A 63 -8.77 -4.44 -0.92
C VAL A 63 -8.92 -3.77 -2.28
N PRO A 64 -8.85 -2.43 -2.36
CA PRO A 64 -8.87 -1.74 -3.64
C PRO A 64 -7.59 -1.95 -4.44
N ASP A 65 -7.71 -1.89 -5.78
CA ASP A 65 -6.61 -1.59 -6.68
C ASP A 65 -6.69 -0.12 -7.09
N HIS A 66 -5.71 0.70 -6.75
CA HIS A 66 -5.71 2.12 -7.16
C HIS A 66 -5.84 2.27 -8.68
N ILE A 67 -6.49 3.33 -9.14
CA ILE A 67 -6.54 3.63 -10.60
C ILE A 67 -5.12 3.62 -11.17
N GLY A 68 -4.95 2.85 -12.23
CA GLY A 68 -3.64 2.58 -12.85
C GLY A 68 -2.93 1.33 -12.34
N CYS A 69 -3.42 0.67 -11.29
CA CYS A 69 -2.84 -0.54 -10.69
C CYS A 69 -3.77 -1.75 -10.84
N GLY A 70 -3.23 -2.94 -10.60
CA GLY A 70 -3.99 -4.18 -10.55
C GLY A 70 -4.97 -4.35 -11.71
N PHE A 71 -6.22 -4.62 -11.38
CA PHE A 71 -7.32 -4.77 -12.34
C PHE A 71 -8.17 -3.50 -12.52
N SER A 72 -7.80 -2.39 -11.90
CA SER A 72 -8.40 -1.08 -12.18
C SER A 72 -8.02 -0.57 -13.57
N ASP A 73 -8.83 0.34 -14.12
CA ASP A 73 -8.52 1.01 -15.38
C ASP A 73 -7.20 1.78 -15.31
N LYS A 74 -6.55 1.91 -16.46
CA LYS A 74 -5.24 2.56 -16.61
C LYS A 74 -5.31 3.70 -17.62
N PRO A 75 -6.01 4.81 -17.25
CA PRO A 75 -6.18 5.98 -18.11
C PRO A 75 -4.87 6.71 -18.37
N GLY A 76 -4.84 7.56 -19.41
CA GLY A 76 -3.80 8.57 -19.59
C GLY A 76 -3.99 9.75 -18.63
N ASP A 77 -2.99 10.65 -18.61
CA ASP A 77 -3.01 11.86 -17.78
C ASP A 77 -4.12 12.87 -18.20
N ASP A 78 -4.68 12.70 -19.39
CA ASP A 78 -5.81 13.46 -19.90
C ASP A 78 -7.15 13.10 -19.23
N ARG A 79 -7.23 11.94 -18.58
CA ARG A 79 -8.44 11.41 -17.96
C ARG A 79 -8.36 11.17 -16.45
N TYR A 80 -7.17 11.19 -15.88
CA TYR A 80 -6.98 10.93 -14.46
C TYR A 80 -5.76 11.65 -13.91
N ASP A 81 -5.95 12.41 -12.84
CA ASP A 81 -4.86 13.06 -12.11
C ASP A 81 -4.25 12.09 -11.07
N TYR A 82 -3.07 11.58 -11.39
CA TYR A 82 -2.35 10.59 -10.59
C TYR A 82 -1.69 11.21 -9.34
N THR A 83 -2.47 11.92 -8.50
CA THR A 83 -1.98 12.58 -7.28
C THR A 83 -2.43 11.89 -6.00
N LEU A 84 -1.71 12.17 -4.91
CA LEU A 84 -2.09 11.68 -3.58
C LEU A 84 -3.52 12.10 -3.18
N PRO A 85 -3.95 13.39 -3.30
CA PRO A 85 -5.32 13.77 -2.98
C PRO A 85 -6.36 12.97 -3.77
N ARG A 86 -6.15 12.81 -5.07
CA ARG A 86 -7.07 12.06 -5.93
C ARG A 86 -7.21 10.59 -5.50
N ARG A 87 -6.11 9.94 -5.13
CA ARG A 87 -6.14 8.55 -4.63
C ARG A 87 -6.85 8.44 -3.28
N VAL A 88 -6.75 9.47 -2.44
CA VAL A 88 -7.50 9.54 -1.17
C VAL A 88 -9.00 9.68 -1.45
N ASP A 89 -9.37 10.54 -2.40
CA ASP A 89 -10.77 10.75 -2.81
C ASP A 89 -11.37 9.47 -3.42
N ASP A 90 -10.62 8.72 -4.23
CA ASP A 90 -11.08 7.45 -4.79
C ASP A 90 -11.30 6.39 -3.68
N LEU A 91 -10.40 6.31 -2.69
CA LEU A 91 -10.58 5.43 -1.54
C LEU A 91 -11.81 5.81 -0.73
N GLU A 92 -12.00 7.09 -0.46
CA GLU A 92 -13.15 7.62 0.27
C GLU A 92 -14.46 7.28 -0.44
N GLN A 93 -14.55 7.51 -1.76
CA GLN A 93 -15.71 7.15 -2.56
C GLN A 93 -16.02 5.64 -2.52
N LEU A 94 -15.00 4.78 -2.53
CA LEU A 94 -15.21 3.34 -2.38
C LEU A 94 -15.80 3.00 -1.01
N LEU A 95 -15.23 3.53 0.07
CA LEU A 95 -15.67 3.21 1.42
C LEU A 95 -17.07 3.75 1.70
N GLU A 96 -17.43 4.89 1.15
CA GLU A 96 -18.79 5.44 1.20
C GLU A 96 -19.77 4.59 0.38
N HIS A 97 -19.40 4.18 -0.84
CA HIS A 97 -20.20 3.29 -1.67
C HIS A 97 -20.52 1.97 -0.95
N LEU A 98 -19.58 1.44 -0.18
CA LEU A 98 -19.72 0.20 0.58
C LEU A 98 -20.41 0.40 1.94
N GLY A 99 -20.73 1.63 2.32
CA GLY A 99 -21.36 1.97 3.60
C GLY A 99 -20.44 1.75 4.81
N LEU A 100 -19.11 1.83 4.63
CA LEU A 100 -18.13 1.60 5.68
C LEU A 100 -17.86 2.90 6.45
N THR A 101 -18.66 3.13 7.50
CA THR A 101 -18.66 4.37 8.27
C THR A 101 -18.20 4.21 9.72
N GLN A 102 -17.83 3.00 10.15
CA GLN A 102 -17.41 2.73 11.53
C GLN A 102 -16.58 1.44 11.62
N ASN A 103 -15.89 1.28 12.73
CA ASN A 103 -15.13 0.08 13.11
C ASN A 103 -14.07 -0.37 12.09
N ILE A 104 -13.56 0.55 11.27
CA ILE A 104 -12.59 0.21 10.24
C ILE A 104 -11.24 -0.15 10.88
N THR A 105 -10.75 -1.36 10.60
CA THR A 105 -9.33 -1.67 10.74
C THR A 105 -8.64 -1.28 9.44
N LEU A 106 -7.69 -0.36 9.53
CA LEU A 106 -6.93 0.09 8.38
C LEU A 106 -5.55 -0.58 8.34
N VAL A 107 -5.27 -1.35 7.29
CA VAL A 107 -3.99 -2.01 7.04
C VAL A 107 -3.30 -1.30 5.88
N VAL A 108 -2.11 -0.77 6.11
CA VAL A 108 -1.43 0.09 5.12
C VAL A 108 0.00 -0.36 4.85
N HIS A 109 0.39 -0.31 3.58
CA HIS A 109 1.74 -0.64 3.12
C HIS A 109 2.21 0.33 2.04
N ASP A 110 3.47 0.73 2.05
CA ASP A 110 4.11 1.61 1.06
C ASP A 110 3.30 2.91 0.87
N TRP A 111 2.87 3.28 -0.34
CA TRP A 111 1.99 4.42 -0.60
C TRP A 111 0.63 4.34 0.10
N GLY A 112 0.19 3.12 0.41
CA GLY A 112 -1.02 2.90 1.19
C GLY A 112 -1.01 3.61 2.54
N GLY A 113 0.17 3.84 3.13
CA GLY A 113 0.30 4.62 4.36
C GLY A 113 -0.07 6.08 4.18
N MET A 114 0.44 6.75 3.14
CA MET A 114 0.06 8.14 2.87
C MET A 114 -1.42 8.26 2.48
N ILE A 115 -1.92 7.35 1.65
CA ILE A 115 -3.32 7.36 1.19
C ILE A 115 -4.27 7.03 2.35
N GLY A 116 -4.04 5.92 3.04
CA GLY A 116 -4.91 5.45 4.10
C GLY A 116 -4.90 6.37 5.32
N MET A 117 -3.75 6.90 5.72
CA MET A 117 -3.68 7.82 6.86
C MET A 117 -4.22 9.22 6.52
N ALA A 118 -4.16 9.65 5.25
CA ALA A 118 -4.85 10.87 4.82
C ALA A 118 -6.37 10.69 4.87
N TYR A 119 -6.90 9.53 4.43
CA TYR A 119 -8.32 9.18 4.60
C TYR A 119 -8.70 9.12 6.10
N ALA A 120 -7.91 8.43 6.91
CA ALA A 120 -8.16 8.33 8.35
C ALA A 120 -8.20 9.72 9.03
N GLY A 121 -7.32 10.63 8.60
CA GLY A 121 -7.31 12.02 9.09
C GLY A 121 -8.56 12.83 8.75
N ARG A 122 -9.29 12.47 7.67
CA ARG A 122 -10.58 13.07 7.31
C ARG A 122 -11.74 12.49 8.15
N HIS A 123 -11.63 11.21 8.54
CA HIS A 123 -12.69 10.43 9.20
C HIS A 123 -12.14 9.65 10.40
N PRO A 124 -11.56 10.33 11.41
CA PRO A 124 -10.93 9.65 12.54
C PRO A 124 -11.90 8.79 13.35
N GLU A 125 -13.17 9.18 13.41
CA GLU A 125 -14.25 8.47 14.08
C GLU A 125 -14.59 7.11 13.47
N ARG A 126 -14.21 6.89 12.21
CA ARG A 126 -14.45 5.62 11.50
C ARG A 126 -13.39 4.56 11.81
N ILE A 127 -12.24 4.98 12.31
CA ILE A 127 -11.07 4.10 12.50
C ILE A 127 -11.08 3.49 13.91
N ARG A 128 -11.03 2.17 13.97
CA ARG A 128 -10.95 1.43 15.22
C ARG A 128 -9.54 0.95 15.54
N ARG A 129 -8.78 0.51 14.53
CA ARG A 129 -7.44 -0.11 14.67
C ARG A 129 -6.57 0.22 13.47
N LEU A 130 -5.26 0.19 13.70
CA LEU A 130 -4.26 0.42 12.64
C LEU A 130 -3.25 -0.72 12.58
N VAL A 131 -2.95 -1.19 11.36
CA VAL A 131 -1.85 -2.13 11.08
C VAL A 131 -0.93 -1.47 10.05
N ILE A 132 0.30 -1.23 10.46
CA ILE A 132 1.30 -0.47 9.70
C ILE A 132 2.39 -1.42 9.20
N LEU A 133 2.55 -1.50 7.88
CA LEU A 133 3.53 -2.38 7.23
C LEU A 133 4.45 -1.55 6.34
N ASN A 134 5.75 -1.48 6.64
CA ASN A 134 6.77 -0.81 5.82
C ASN A 134 6.24 0.38 4.99
N THR A 135 5.93 1.49 5.66
CA THR A 135 5.27 2.66 5.06
C THR A 135 5.57 3.95 5.80
N ARG A 136 5.07 5.07 5.28
CA ARG A 136 5.09 6.38 5.96
C ARG A 136 3.73 7.08 5.89
N ALA A 137 3.51 7.98 6.87
CA ALA A 137 2.43 8.95 6.86
C ALA A 137 2.96 10.34 7.33
N PHE A 138 4.22 10.61 7.05
CA PHE A 138 4.96 11.82 7.43
C PHE A 138 6.06 12.11 6.39
N PRO A 139 6.64 13.30 6.37
CA PRO A 139 7.77 13.64 5.50
C PRO A 139 8.96 12.69 5.66
N LEU A 140 9.86 12.70 4.68
CA LEU A 140 11.09 11.93 4.75
C LEU A 140 11.87 12.29 6.04
N PRO A 141 12.24 11.31 6.89
CA PRO A 141 13.05 11.58 8.06
C PRO A 141 14.37 12.26 7.69
N ALA A 142 14.74 13.30 8.42
CA ALA A 142 15.89 14.15 8.07
C ALA A 142 17.22 13.38 7.93
N ALA A 143 17.38 12.29 8.69
CA ALA A 143 18.59 11.44 8.63
C ALA A 143 18.57 10.46 7.45
N LYS A 144 17.43 10.31 6.74
CA LYS A 144 17.28 9.34 5.64
C LYS A 144 17.65 9.99 4.31
N PRO A 145 18.73 9.57 3.63
CA PRO A 145 18.99 10.01 2.26
C PRO A 145 17.96 9.39 1.29
N PHE A 146 17.45 10.20 0.37
CA PHE A 146 16.56 9.69 -0.66
C PHE A 146 17.34 8.83 -1.67
N PRO A 147 16.90 7.60 -1.96
CA PRO A 147 17.65 6.68 -2.82
C PRO A 147 17.86 7.22 -4.23
N LEU A 148 19.11 7.22 -4.70
CA LEU A 148 19.49 7.80 -6.01
C LEU A 148 18.69 7.18 -7.17
N GLY A 149 18.45 5.87 -7.14
CA GLY A 149 17.65 5.19 -8.17
C GLY A 149 16.21 5.72 -8.23
N LEU A 150 15.59 5.98 -7.07
CA LEU A 150 14.26 6.59 -7.01
C LEU A 150 14.30 8.05 -7.48
N LYS A 151 15.36 8.79 -7.17
CA LYS A 151 15.55 10.16 -7.64
C LYS A 151 15.64 10.24 -9.17
N ILE A 152 16.38 9.34 -9.79
CA ILE A 152 16.44 9.22 -11.26
C ILE A 152 15.07 8.93 -11.85
N CYS A 153 14.34 7.96 -11.26
CA CYS A 153 12.99 7.61 -11.71
C CYS A 153 11.99 8.76 -11.54
N ARG A 154 12.14 9.58 -10.49
CA ARG A 154 11.26 10.70 -10.17
C ARG A 154 11.51 11.92 -11.06
N ASP A 155 12.77 12.31 -11.24
CA ASP A 155 13.14 13.64 -11.69
C ASP A 155 13.61 13.68 -13.16
N THR A 156 13.76 12.52 -13.85
CA THR A 156 14.38 12.49 -15.19
C THR A 156 13.56 11.76 -16.26
N GLN A 157 13.78 12.11 -17.53
CA GLN A 157 13.23 11.40 -18.68
C GLN A 157 13.78 9.96 -18.79
N LEU A 158 15.02 9.74 -18.35
CA LEU A 158 15.60 8.40 -18.25
C LEU A 158 14.75 7.53 -17.29
N GLY A 159 14.32 8.09 -16.16
CA GLY A 159 13.40 7.41 -15.24
C GLY A 159 12.10 6.99 -15.91
N THR A 160 11.52 7.85 -16.73
CA THR A 160 10.32 7.51 -17.52
C THR A 160 10.58 6.30 -18.44
N LEU A 161 11.70 6.29 -19.16
CA LEU A 161 12.07 5.18 -20.04
C LEU A 161 12.31 3.88 -19.23
N LEU A 162 13.02 3.96 -18.11
CA LEU A 162 13.29 2.80 -17.26
C LEU A 162 11.99 2.21 -16.69
N VAL A 163 11.11 3.05 -16.14
CA VAL A 163 9.87 2.60 -15.50
C VAL A 163 8.86 2.11 -16.54
N ARG A 164 8.52 2.94 -17.54
CA ARG A 164 7.48 2.59 -18.51
C ARG A 164 7.98 1.70 -19.64
N GLY A 165 9.20 1.93 -20.14
CA GLY A 165 9.79 1.15 -21.25
C GLY A 165 10.25 -0.23 -20.79
N LEU A 166 11.12 -0.30 -19.80
CA LEU A 166 11.75 -1.55 -19.36
C LEU A 166 11.05 -2.24 -18.20
N ASN A 167 9.98 -1.65 -17.65
CA ASN A 167 9.32 -2.13 -16.42
C ASN A 167 10.30 -2.29 -15.24
N ALA A 168 11.34 -1.47 -15.21
CA ALA A 168 12.44 -1.64 -14.27
C ALA A 168 11.98 -1.53 -12.81
N PHE A 169 10.97 -0.68 -12.54
CA PHE A 169 10.47 -0.49 -11.18
C PHE A 169 9.73 -1.72 -10.65
N SER A 170 8.72 -2.23 -11.36
CA SER A 170 7.95 -3.41 -10.95
C SER A 170 8.82 -4.68 -10.95
N ARG A 171 9.69 -4.83 -11.96
CA ARG A 171 10.64 -5.94 -12.00
C ARG A 171 11.63 -5.86 -10.85
N GLY A 172 12.26 -4.69 -10.65
CA GLY A 172 13.20 -4.48 -9.56
C GLY A 172 12.58 -4.76 -8.19
N ALA A 173 11.40 -4.19 -7.92
CA ALA A 173 10.70 -4.40 -6.65
C ALA A 173 10.43 -5.89 -6.38
N SER A 174 10.01 -6.67 -7.38
CA SER A 174 9.77 -8.11 -7.24
C SER A 174 11.05 -8.94 -7.04
N TRP A 175 12.23 -8.41 -7.38
CA TRP A 175 13.52 -9.05 -7.14
C TRP A 175 14.14 -8.70 -5.79
N VAL A 176 14.00 -7.43 -5.37
CA VAL A 176 14.71 -6.94 -4.17
C VAL A 176 13.80 -6.73 -2.96
N GLY A 177 12.49 -6.82 -3.14
CA GLY A 177 11.50 -6.50 -2.09
C GLY A 177 11.41 -7.55 -0.98
N CYS A 178 11.71 -8.81 -1.28
CA CYS A 178 11.89 -9.87 -0.28
C CYS A 178 13.38 -10.15 -0.10
N LYS A 179 13.82 -10.28 1.13
CA LYS A 179 15.23 -10.49 1.48
C LYS A 179 15.49 -11.82 2.16
N GLN A 180 14.63 -12.23 3.06
CA GLN A 180 14.75 -13.50 3.79
C GLN A 180 14.18 -14.67 2.96
N ASN A 181 13.01 -14.46 2.34
CA ASN A 181 12.35 -15.45 1.50
C ASN A 181 12.09 -14.90 0.09
N PRO A 182 13.09 -14.94 -0.81
CA PRO A 182 12.96 -14.38 -2.16
C PRO A 182 11.79 -14.97 -2.95
N MET A 183 11.06 -14.11 -3.65
CA MET A 183 9.93 -14.54 -4.48
C MET A 183 10.35 -15.54 -5.56
N SER A 184 9.54 -16.58 -5.78
CA SER A 184 9.70 -17.49 -6.93
C SER A 184 9.54 -16.75 -8.25
N ALA A 185 10.05 -17.33 -9.34
CA ALA A 185 9.90 -16.74 -10.68
C ALA A 185 8.42 -16.61 -11.10
N GLU A 186 7.58 -17.55 -10.65
CA GLU A 186 6.14 -17.54 -10.90
C GLU A 186 5.46 -16.38 -10.14
N LEU A 187 5.76 -16.24 -8.84
CA LEU A 187 5.23 -15.17 -8.01
C LEU A 187 5.62 -13.79 -8.55
N ARG A 188 6.89 -13.60 -8.96
CA ARG A 188 7.32 -12.35 -9.61
C ARG A 188 6.52 -12.01 -10.87
N LYS A 189 6.18 -13.02 -11.69
CA LYS A 189 5.35 -12.82 -12.89
C LYS A 189 3.93 -12.34 -12.51
N LEU A 190 3.36 -12.87 -11.42
CA LEU A 190 2.04 -12.46 -10.95
C LEU A 190 2.04 -11.01 -10.44
N TYR A 191 3.07 -10.58 -9.71
CA TYR A 191 3.23 -9.17 -9.31
C TYR A 191 3.35 -8.22 -10.50
N GLN A 192 3.97 -8.66 -11.60
CA GLN A 192 4.18 -7.86 -12.80
C GLN A 192 3.01 -7.91 -13.79
N LEU A 193 2.04 -8.83 -13.58
CA LEU A 193 0.95 -9.10 -14.52
C LEU A 193 0.18 -7.84 -14.97
N PRO A 194 -0.20 -6.89 -14.08
CA PRO A 194 -0.94 -5.70 -14.48
C PRO A 194 -0.10 -4.68 -15.26
N TYR A 195 1.23 -4.83 -15.30
CA TYR A 195 2.19 -3.85 -15.81
C TYR A 195 2.89 -4.34 -17.09
N ASP A 196 2.15 -4.92 -18.00
CA ASP A 196 2.62 -5.65 -19.21
C ASP A 196 3.06 -4.74 -20.37
N SER A 197 2.64 -3.47 -20.37
CA SER A 197 2.86 -2.55 -21.50
C SER A 197 3.28 -1.15 -21.02
N TRP A 198 3.80 -0.33 -21.93
CA TRP A 198 4.10 1.08 -21.68
C TRP A 198 2.90 1.83 -21.11
N LYS A 199 1.71 1.61 -21.68
CA LYS A 199 0.47 2.24 -21.23
C LYS A 199 0.15 1.84 -19.80
N ASN A 200 0.22 0.55 -19.48
CA ASN A 200 -0.20 0.00 -18.22
C ASN A 200 0.78 0.28 -17.06
N ARG A 201 1.91 0.93 -17.31
CA ARG A 201 2.90 1.35 -16.29
C ARG A 201 2.85 2.83 -15.96
N ILE A 202 1.81 3.55 -16.42
CA ILE A 202 1.68 4.99 -16.15
C ILE A 202 1.60 5.29 -14.65
N ALA A 203 0.74 4.59 -13.91
CA ALA A 203 0.59 4.79 -12.48
C ALA A 203 1.89 4.49 -11.72
N THR A 204 2.63 3.43 -12.11
CA THR A 204 3.91 3.08 -11.48
C THR A 204 4.90 4.25 -11.54
N LEU A 205 4.96 4.94 -12.69
CA LEU A 205 5.78 6.14 -12.84
C LEU A 205 5.22 7.32 -12.03
N ARG A 206 3.92 7.58 -12.13
CA ARG A 206 3.29 8.73 -11.47
C ARG A 206 3.37 8.64 -9.95
N PHE A 207 3.28 7.47 -9.34
CA PHE A 207 3.55 7.29 -7.93
C PHE A 207 4.97 7.75 -7.54
N VAL A 208 5.98 7.39 -8.32
CA VAL A 208 7.35 7.82 -8.03
C VAL A 208 7.51 9.33 -8.21
N GLN A 209 6.89 9.92 -9.23
CA GLN A 209 6.95 11.36 -9.51
C GLN A 209 6.17 12.20 -8.49
N ASP A 210 5.17 11.61 -7.84
CA ASP A 210 4.34 12.26 -6.83
C ASP A 210 4.93 12.23 -5.40
N ILE A 211 6.12 11.65 -5.20
CA ILE A 211 6.79 11.59 -3.88
C ILE A 211 7.15 13.00 -3.43
N PRO A 212 6.57 13.52 -2.34
CA PRO A 212 6.93 14.82 -1.80
C PRO A 212 8.24 14.74 -1.01
N LEU A 213 9.23 15.53 -1.38
CA LEU A 213 10.56 15.58 -0.75
C LEU A 213 10.88 16.91 -0.10
N ALA A 214 10.40 18.03 -0.68
CA ALA A 214 10.75 19.37 -0.26
C ALA A 214 9.55 20.31 -0.35
N PRO A 215 9.60 21.46 0.37
CA PRO A 215 8.65 22.55 0.16
C PRO A 215 8.57 22.94 -1.32
N GLY A 216 7.35 23.09 -1.84
CA GLY A 216 7.09 23.33 -3.26
C GLY A 216 6.82 22.08 -4.10
N ASP A 217 7.16 20.89 -3.62
CA ASP A 217 6.72 19.65 -4.25
C ASP A 217 5.19 19.50 -4.09
N ARG A 218 4.56 18.95 -5.12
CA ARG A 218 3.16 18.55 -5.05
C ARG A 218 2.92 17.66 -3.82
N ASN A 219 1.87 17.89 -3.08
CA ASN A 219 1.48 17.16 -1.88
C ASN A 219 2.41 17.30 -0.65
N TYR A 220 3.44 18.14 -0.69
CA TYR A 220 4.30 18.36 0.48
C TYR A 220 3.49 18.87 1.69
N GLU A 221 2.62 19.87 1.47
CA GLU A 221 1.76 20.39 2.52
C GLU A 221 0.72 19.37 3.01
N LEU A 222 0.22 18.51 2.11
CA LEU A 222 -0.72 17.46 2.51
C LEU A 222 -0.05 16.45 3.45
N ILE A 223 1.15 15.97 3.11
CA ILE A 223 1.84 15.00 3.98
C ILE A 223 2.25 15.60 5.32
N ASN A 224 2.55 16.90 5.39
CA ASN A 224 2.78 17.60 6.66
C ASN A 224 1.50 17.63 7.51
N ARG A 225 0.37 18.00 6.95
CA ARG A 225 -0.93 17.96 7.66
C ARG A 225 -1.29 16.55 8.14
N VAL A 226 -1.03 15.55 7.31
CA VAL A 226 -1.22 14.15 7.73
C VAL A 226 -0.31 13.83 8.91
N ALA A 227 0.97 14.19 8.84
CA ALA A 227 1.95 13.95 9.90
C ALA A 227 1.61 14.61 11.25
N GLU A 228 0.96 15.77 11.21
CA GLU A 228 0.43 16.44 12.41
C GLU A 228 -0.83 15.73 12.91
N GLY A 229 -1.74 15.39 12.00
CA GLY A 229 -3.04 14.79 12.31
C GLY A 229 -2.97 13.36 12.85
N ILE A 230 -1.97 12.55 12.46
CA ILE A 230 -1.91 11.14 12.89
C ILE A 230 -1.77 10.95 14.41
N ASN A 231 -1.32 11.96 15.14
CA ASN A 231 -1.21 11.89 16.61
C ASN A 231 -2.56 11.66 17.31
N GLN A 232 -3.69 11.99 16.67
CA GLN A 232 -5.03 11.72 17.20
C GLN A 232 -5.33 10.22 17.35
N PHE A 233 -4.58 9.36 16.66
CA PHE A 233 -4.75 7.89 16.72
C PHE A 233 -3.91 7.21 17.82
N ARG A 234 -3.24 7.96 18.69
CA ARG A 234 -2.36 7.39 19.75
C ARG A 234 -3.08 6.47 20.71
N SER A 235 -4.36 6.68 20.94
CA SER A 235 -5.19 5.85 21.83
C SER A 235 -5.76 4.59 21.15
N LEU A 236 -5.63 4.48 19.83
CA LEU A 236 -6.13 3.31 19.11
C LEU A 236 -5.15 2.14 19.21
N PRO A 237 -5.64 0.89 19.25
CA PRO A 237 -4.81 -0.27 19.08
C PRO A 237 -4.03 -0.17 17.75
N MET A 238 -2.71 -0.27 17.84
CA MET A 238 -1.82 -0.19 16.67
C MET A 238 -0.80 -1.31 16.67
N LEU A 239 -0.67 -1.99 15.53
CA LEU A 239 0.33 -3.01 15.26
C LEU A 239 1.25 -2.52 14.15
N ILE A 240 2.57 -2.58 14.38
CA ILE A 240 3.60 -2.21 13.40
C ILE A 240 4.43 -3.45 13.10
N LEU A 241 4.49 -3.86 11.84
CA LEU A 241 5.28 -5.00 11.37
C LEU A 241 6.26 -4.51 10.32
N TRP A 242 7.57 -4.77 10.52
CA TRP A 242 8.59 -4.07 9.77
C TRP A 242 9.76 -4.94 9.33
N GLY A 243 10.04 -4.96 8.01
CA GLY A 243 11.27 -5.50 7.46
C GLY A 243 12.37 -4.42 7.43
N GLU A 244 13.47 -4.63 8.20
CA GLU A 244 14.50 -3.60 8.37
C GLU A 244 15.45 -3.49 7.16
N LYS A 245 15.50 -4.50 6.28
CA LYS A 245 16.24 -4.47 4.99
C LYS A 245 15.44 -3.86 3.84
N ASP A 246 14.34 -3.16 4.14
CA ASP A 246 13.63 -2.37 3.15
C ASP A 246 14.53 -1.26 2.61
N PHE A 247 14.67 -1.20 1.28
CA PHE A 247 15.51 -0.21 0.62
C PHE A 247 14.87 1.18 0.53
N VAL A 248 13.56 1.29 0.78
CA VAL A 248 12.79 2.55 0.80
C VAL A 248 12.48 2.95 2.24
N PHE A 249 11.73 2.12 2.95
CA PHE A 249 11.26 2.35 4.32
C PHE A 249 12.10 1.56 5.32
N ASP A 250 13.34 1.99 5.52
CA ASP A 250 14.28 1.37 6.45
C ASP A 250 13.98 1.73 7.92
N ARG A 251 14.92 1.41 8.80
CA ARG A 251 14.82 1.67 10.25
C ARG A 251 14.50 3.13 10.61
N HIS A 252 14.91 4.12 9.80
CA HIS A 252 14.64 5.53 10.11
C HIS A 252 13.13 5.83 10.14
N PHE A 253 12.37 5.18 9.26
CA PHE A 253 10.91 5.29 9.27
C PHE A 253 10.28 4.52 10.43
N LEU A 254 10.80 3.33 10.78
CA LEU A 254 10.35 2.57 11.93
C LEU A 254 10.57 3.35 13.24
N GLU A 255 11.73 3.95 13.41
CA GLU A 255 12.04 4.79 14.58
C GLU A 255 11.11 5.99 14.68
N GLU A 256 10.75 6.62 13.55
CA GLU A 256 9.80 7.72 13.53
C GLU A 256 8.36 7.24 13.90
N TRP A 257 7.94 6.06 13.45
CA TRP A 257 6.69 5.46 13.90
C TRP A 257 6.70 5.18 15.40
N ARG A 258 7.75 4.55 15.94
CA ARG A 258 7.93 4.28 17.39
C ARG A 258 7.90 5.57 18.21
N ARG A 259 8.56 6.62 17.73
CA ARG A 259 8.57 7.92 18.43
C ARG A 259 7.16 8.54 18.49
N ARG A 260 6.38 8.41 17.45
CA ARG A 260 5.02 8.95 17.38
C ARG A 260 4.01 8.11 18.15
N PHE A 261 4.19 6.81 18.17
CA PHE A 261 3.27 5.83 18.75
C PHE A 261 4.02 4.88 19.69
N PRO A 262 4.44 5.36 20.87
CA PRO A 262 5.23 4.57 21.80
C PRO A 262 4.49 3.36 22.39
N GLU A 263 3.13 3.39 22.40
CA GLU A 263 2.30 2.30 22.88
C GLU A 263 1.93 1.26 21.81
N ALA A 264 2.38 1.47 20.56
CA ALA A 264 2.11 0.52 19.50
C ALA A 264 2.85 -0.81 19.74
N GLU A 265 2.18 -1.92 19.44
CA GLU A 265 2.83 -3.23 19.38
C GLU A 265 3.74 -3.28 18.15
N VAL A 266 5.03 -3.58 18.31
CA VAL A 266 6.02 -3.53 17.23
C VAL A 266 6.74 -4.85 17.10
N HIS A 267 6.67 -5.46 15.91
CA HIS A 267 7.52 -6.59 15.52
C HIS A 267 8.40 -6.15 14.35
N SER A 268 9.71 -6.19 14.53
CA SER A 268 10.67 -5.89 13.47
C SER A 268 11.51 -7.11 13.12
N TYR A 269 11.78 -7.26 11.84
CA TYR A 269 12.47 -8.40 11.25
C TYR A 269 13.77 -7.90 10.60
N PRO A 270 14.93 -8.09 11.25
CA PRO A 270 16.22 -7.54 10.79
C PRO A 270 16.62 -7.99 9.40
N ASP A 271 16.16 -9.17 8.97
CA ASP A 271 16.53 -9.78 7.69
C ASP A 271 15.45 -9.67 6.61
N ALA A 272 14.25 -9.20 6.95
CA ALA A 272 13.15 -9.06 6.00
C ALA A 272 13.20 -7.73 5.22
N GLY A 273 12.62 -7.75 4.03
CA GLY A 273 12.57 -6.61 3.12
C GLY A 273 11.23 -5.89 3.09
N HIS A 274 11.00 -5.18 1.98
CA HIS A 274 9.85 -4.32 1.74
C HIS A 274 8.51 -5.07 1.70
N TYR A 275 8.46 -6.24 1.04
CA TYR A 275 7.23 -7.03 0.90
C TYR A 275 7.05 -8.00 2.07
N ILE A 276 6.83 -7.45 3.27
CA ILE A 276 6.81 -8.23 4.51
C ILE A 276 5.71 -9.32 4.54
N LEU A 277 4.56 -9.09 3.88
CA LEU A 277 3.50 -10.11 3.74
C LEU A 277 3.85 -11.24 2.75
N GLU A 278 4.97 -11.14 2.03
CA GLU A 278 5.56 -12.22 1.24
C GLU A 278 6.79 -12.81 1.93
N ASP A 279 7.65 -11.92 2.40
CA ASP A 279 8.95 -12.28 2.97
C ASP A 279 8.82 -13.03 4.29
N MET A 280 7.83 -12.66 5.11
CA MET A 280 7.56 -13.20 6.45
C MET A 280 6.10 -13.65 6.62
N LYS A 281 5.44 -14.09 5.54
CA LYS A 281 3.99 -14.38 5.55
C LYS A 281 3.55 -15.33 6.65
N ASP A 282 4.35 -16.38 6.92
CA ASP A 282 4.01 -17.45 7.85
C ASP A 282 4.07 -17.01 9.32
N GLU A 283 4.74 -15.87 9.60
CA GLU A 283 4.79 -15.24 10.92
C GLU A 283 3.84 -14.04 11.00
N VAL A 284 3.90 -13.15 10.00
CA VAL A 284 3.21 -11.85 10.02
C VAL A 284 1.71 -12.00 9.89
N VAL A 285 1.21 -12.91 9.05
CA VAL A 285 -0.24 -13.12 8.87
C VAL A 285 -0.92 -13.61 10.15
N PRO A 286 -0.39 -14.62 10.87
CA PRO A 286 -0.93 -15.03 12.17
C PRO A 286 -0.90 -13.93 13.23
N ILE A 287 0.17 -13.13 13.31
CA ILE A 287 0.27 -12.01 14.26
C ILE A 287 -0.83 -10.98 14.00
N ILE A 288 -1.08 -10.62 12.74
CA ILE A 288 -2.18 -9.71 12.40
C ILE A 288 -3.53 -10.31 12.82
N ALA A 289 -3.78 -11.57 12.51
CA ALA A 289 -5.05 -12.23 12.86
C ALA A 289 -5.26 -12.30 14.38
N GLU A 290 -4.21 -12.57 15.16
CA GLU A 290 -4.24 -12.57 16.62
C GLU A 290 -4.47 -11.17 17.18
N PHE A 291 -3.77 -10.14 16.68
CA PHE A 291 -3.96 -8.76 17.08
C PHE A 291 -5.41 -8.30 16.88
N LEU A 292 -6.00 -8.61 15.73
CA LEU A 292 -7.39 -8.29 15.46
C LEU A 292 -8.35 -9.00 16.43
N GLY A 293 -8.11 -10.26 16.76
CA GLY A 293 -8.95 -11.02 17.69
C GLY A 293 -8.84 -10.57 19.14
N ARG A 294 -7.69 -10.04 19.58
CA ARG A 294 -7.49 -9.51 20.93
C ARG A 294 -8.10 -8.11 21.14
N THR A 295 -8.31 -7.38 20.07
CA THR A 295 -8.74 -5.98 20.10
C THR A 295 -10.17 -5.78 19.62
N GLU A 296 -10.97 -6.85 19.61
CA GLU A 296 -12.42 -6.85 19.30
C GLU A 296 -13.27 -6.07 20.30
#